data_dd4f08448dc25e510c9ec8d8c6e1ac53
#
_entry.id   dd4f08448dc25e510c9ec8d8c6e1ac53
#
_cell.length_a   1.000
_cell.length_b   1.000
_cell.length_c   1.000
_cell.angle_alpha   90.00
_cell.angle_beta   90.00
_cell.angle_gamma   90.00
#
_symmetry.space_group_name_H-M   'P 1'
#
loop_
_entity.id
_entity.type
_entity.pdbx_description
1 polymer ?
#
loop_
_entity_poly.entity_id
_entity_poly.type
_entity_poly.pdbx_seq_one_letter_code
_entity_poly.pdbx_strand_id
1 'polypeptide(L)'
;MLVSCGGDDEQRVAPYDVTPVPAVPDRTAVPTDGTLPDGQYWTEGFGIGAEEGRLTATLVQAFFGPACVEELGADGCTTEPGVDDDPAIEVVVDLAEVLLVSVVDDDRRNYSIPATELARLVAGEVPDPNAPEGYVFGDDPFLLTVRDGVVTEVAQIWVG
;
A
#
# COMPACT_ATOMS: atom_id res chain seq x y z
N MET A 1 -39.71 1.70 23.55
CA MET A 1 -38.89 0.80 22.73
C MET A 1 -37.77 1.65 22.10
N LEU A 2 -36.60 1.57 22.69
CA LEU A 2 -35.42 2.23 22.16
C LEU A 2 -34.70 1.27 21.21
N VAL A 3 -34.83 1.51 19.95
CA VAL A 3 -33.99 0.84 18.94
C VAL A 3 -32.59 1.47 19.03
N SER A 4 -31.67 0.79 19.66
CA SER A 4 -30.25 1.10 19.58
C SER A 4 -29.79 0.79 18.16
N CYS A 5 -29.68 1.79 17.32
CA CYS A 5 -28.87 1.70 16.12
C CYS A 5 -27.41 1.67 16.57
N GLY A 6 -26.87 0.46 16.65
CA GLY A 6 -25.43 0.27 16.72
C GLY A 6 -24.84 0.80 15.41
N GLY A 7 -24.39 2.05 15.40
CA GLY A 7 -23.53 2.53 14.36
C GLY A 7 -22.19 1.83 14.50
N ASP A 8 -21.78 1.09 13.48
CA ASP A 8 -20.40 0.73 13.30
C ASP A 8 -19.63 2.05 13.17
N ASP A 9 -19.05 2.49 14.30
CA ASP A 9 -18.00 3.49 14.27
C ASP A 9 -16.78 2.86 13.59
N GLU A 10 -16.84 2.77 12.26
CA GLU A 10 -15.62 2.69 11.48
C GLU A 10 -14.78 3.90 11.88
N GLN A 11 -13.75 3.66 12.66
CA GLN A 11 -12.79 4.68 13.03
C GLN A 11 -12.21 5.26 11.75
N ARG A 12 -12.80 6.35 11.28
CA ARG A 12 -12.22 7.13 10.20
C ARG A 12 -10.92 7.70 10.72
N VAL A 13 -9.83 7.16 10.23
CA VAL A 13 -8.50 7.73 10.50
C VAL A 13 -8.48 9.11 9.86
N ALA A 14 -8.24 10.14 10.66
CA ALA A 14 -8.12 11.49 10.15
C ALA A 14 -6.82 11.64 9.33
N PRO A 15 -6.81 12.47 8.28
CA PRO A 15 -5.57 12.77 7.56
C PRO A 15 -4.48 13.25 8.51
N TYR A 16 -3.25 12.76 8.27
CA TYR A 16 -2.03 13.06 9.05
C TYR A 16 -1.99 12.48 10.47
N ASP A 17 -2.94 11.62 10.81
CA ASP A 17 -2.85 10.82 12.04
C ASP A 17 -1.88 9.66 11.86
N VAL A 18 -1.15 9.34 12.93
CA VAL A 18 -0.32 8.14 12.97
C VAL A 18 -1.22 6.91 12.90
N THR A 19 -0.87 6.00 12.01
CA THR A 19 -1.58 4.73 11.83
C THR A 19 -0.72 3.57 12.35
N PRO A 20 -1.33 2.44 12.73
CA PRO A 20 -0.56 1.23 13.03
C PRO A 20 0.31 0.83 11.84
N VAL A 21 1.47 0.24 12.12
CA VAL A 21 2.29 -0.39 11.08
C VAL A 21 1.46 -1.51 10.47
N PRO A 22 1.27 -1.53 9.14
CA PRO A 22 0.48 -2.57 8.49
C PRO A 22 1.08 -3.96 8.73
N ALA A 23 0.24 -4.93 9.03
CA ALA A 23 0.66 -6.32 9.08
C ALA A 23 0.92 -6.83 7.66
N VAL A 24 2.10 -7.38 7.42
CA VAL A 24 2.44 -8.00 6.15
C VAL A 24 2.12 -9.50 6.18
N PRO A 25 1.61 -10.09 5.08
CA PRO A 25 1.42 -11.54 4.98
C PRO A 25 2.75 -12.25 4.80
N ASP A 26 2.76 -13.57 4.93
CA ASP A 26 3.96 -14.37 4.63
C ASP A 26 4.38 -14.27 3.16
N ARG A 27 3.40 -14.13 2.28
CA ARG A 27 3.61 -13.95 0.85
C ARG A 27 2.46 -13.20 0.19
N THR A 28 2.76 -12.54 -0.92
CA THR A 28 1.76 -11.96 -1.82
C THR A 28 1.76 -12.68 -3.16
N ALA A 29 0.60 -12.73 -3.80
CA ALA A 29 0.44 -13.31 -5.13
C ALA A 29 0.34 -12.20 -6.20
N VAL A 30 0.48 -12.61 -7.45
CA VAL A 30 0.21 -11.77 -8.62
C VAL A 30 -1.06 -12.31 -9.31
N PRO A 31 -2.04 -11.46 -9.65
CA PRO A 31 -3.22 -11.94 -10.37
C PRO A 31 -2.85 -12.46 -11.75
N THR A 32 -3.57 -13.48 -12.23
CA THR A 32 -3.24 -14.17 -13.49
C THR A 32 -3.99 -13.63 -14.70
N ASP A 33 -5.05 -12.86 -14.50
CA ASP A 33 -5.98 -12.45 -15.57
C ASP A 33 -6.31 -10.95 -15.59
N GLY A 34 -5.56 -10.13 -14.85
CA GLY A 34 -5.80 -8.68 -14.74
C GLY A 34 -6.94 -8.29 -13.81
N THR A 35 -7.66 -9.24 -13.21
CA THR A 35 -8.57 -8.98 -12.10
C THR A 35 -7.82 -9.00 -10.77
N LEU A 36 -8.33 -8.28 -9.77
CA LEU A 36 -7.78 -8.27 -8.42
C LEU A 36 -8.72 -9.02 -7.48
N PRO A 37 -8.54 -10.36 -7.28
CA PRO A 37 -9.25 -11.08 -6.24
C PRO A 37 -8.99 -10.49 -4.85
N ASP A 38 -9.87 -10.76 -3.90
CA ASP A 38 -9.65 -10.39 -2.50
C ASP A 38 -8.30 -10.92 -2.00
N GLY A 39 -7.54 -10.06 -1.36
CA GLY A 39 -6.22 -10.38 -0.87
C GLY A 39 -5.33 -9.17 -0.71
N GLN A 40 -4.06 -9.45 -0.49
CA GLN A 40 -3.03 -8.44 -0.38
C GLN A 40 -2.01 -8.59 -1.51
N TYR A 41 -1.56 -7.46 -2.05
CA TYR A 41 -0.67 -7.39 -3.19
C TYR A 41 0.47 -6.43 -2.92
N TRP A 42 1.66 -6.79 -3.38
CA TRP A 42 2.86 -5.99 -3.23
C TRP A 42 3.14 -5.19 -4.50
N THR A 43 3.38 -3.90 -4.35
CA THR A 43 3.77 -3.06 -5.49
C THR A 43 5.26 -2.82 -5.48
N GLU A 44 5.89 -2.93 -6.63
CA GLU A 44 7.28 -2.50 -6.83
C GLU A 44 7.40 -1.00 -7.13
N GLY A 45 6.31 -0.39 -7.55
CA GLY A 45 6.25 1.05 -7.80
C GLY A 45 4.90 1.51 -8.31
N PHE A 46 4.75 2.81 -8.43
CA PHE A 46 3.59 3.46 -9.03
C PHE A 46 3.99 4.31 -10.22
N GLY A 47 3.28 4.15 -11.33
CA GLY A 47 3.19 5.13 -12.40
C GLY A 47 1.93 6.00 -12.24
N ILE A 48 1.87 7.15 -12.91
CA ILE A 48 0.65 7.95 -12.94
C ILE A 48 -0.22 7.46 -14.10
N GLY A 49 -1.49 7.11 -13.80
CA GLY A 49 -2.47 6.78 -14.83
C GLY A 49 -2.85 8.00 -15.66
N ALA A 50 -3.48 7.75 -16.81
CA ALA A 50 -3.90 8.80 -17.74
C ALA A 50 -5.09 9.64 -17.24
N GLU A 51 -5.79 9.19 -16.20
CA GLU A 51 -6.97 9.84 -15.62
C GLU A 51 -6.69 10.28 -14.18
N GLU A 52 -7.25 11.42 -13.80
CA GLU A 52 -7.16 11.94 -12.45
C GLU A 52 -7.76 10.96 -11.43
N GLY A 53 -7.08 10.79 -10.28
CA GLY A 53 -7.51 9.89 -9.21
C GLY A 53 -7.16 8.42 -9.41
N ARG A 54 -6.37 8.08 -10.43
CA ARG A 54 -5.90 6.71 -10.70
C ARG A 54 -4.39 6.63 -10.74
N LEU A 55 -3.85 5.55 -10.18
CA LEU A 55 -2.43 5.18 -10.30
C LEU A 55 -2.29 3.84 -11.00
N THR A 56 -1.28 3.73 -11.84
CA THR A 56 -0.84 2.45 -12.37
C THR A 56 0.22 1.88 -11.43
N ALA A 57 0.00 0.67 -10.95
CA ALA A 57 0.91 -0.03 -10.05
C ALA A 57 1.45 -1.29 -10.71
N THR A 58 2.73 -1.58 -10.47
CA THR A 58 3.35 -2.84 -10.87
C THR A 58 3.32 -3.79 -9.69
N LEU A 59 2.59 -4.90 -9.82
CA LEU A 59 2.49 -5.95 -8.81
C LEU A 59 3.51 -7.04 -9.06
N VAL A 60 4.17 -7.46 -7.99
CA VAL A 60 5.15 -8.55 -7.99
C VAL A 60 4.88 -9.48 -6.82
N GLN A 61 5.43 -10.70 -6.86
CA GLN A 61 5.39 -11.59 -5.70
C GLN A 61 6.39 -11.11 -4.66
N ALA A 62 5.96 -11.05 -3.41
CA ALA A 62 6.82 -10.77 -2.27
C ALA A 62 6.71 -11.88 -1.23
N PHE A 63 7.83 -12.17 -0.56
CA PHE A 63 7.94 -13.20 0.45
C PHE A 63 8.60 -12.62 1.70
N PHE A 64 8.00 -12.88 2.84
CA PHE A 64 8.40 -12.32 4.13
C PHE A 64 8.81 -13.41 5.11
N GLY A 65 9.78 -13.11 5.96
CA GLY A 65 10.22 -14.01 7.00
C GLY A 65 10.64 -15.40 6.50
N PRO A 66 10.22 -16.49 7.17
CA PRO A 66 10.57 -17.84 6.78
C PRO A 66 10.14 -18.22 5.36
N ALA A 67 9.03 -17.68 4.87
CA ALA A 67 8.54 -17.94 3.51
C ALA A 67 9.53 -17.43 2.45
N CYS A 68 10.24 -16.36 2.72
CA CYS A 68 11.25 -15.84 1.81
C CYS A 68 12.38 -16.85 1.62
N VAL A 69 12.94 -17.39 2.71
CA VAL A 69 14.02 -18.39 2.64
C VAL A 69 13.55 -19.69 1.97
N GLU A 70 12.30 -20.08 2.22
CA GLU A 70 11.70 -21.28 1.63
C GLU A 70 11.58 -21.16 0.10
N GLU A 71 11.19 -20.00 -0.42
CA GLU A 71 10.95 -19.78 -1.85
C GLU A 71 12.20 -19.34 -2.62
N LEU A 72 13.00 -18.44 -2.05
CA LEU A 72 14.11 -17.79 -2.74
C LEU A 72 15.49 -18.24 -2.24
N GLY A 73 15.55 -19.03 -1.16
CA GLY A 73 16.80 -19.38 -0.49
C GLY A 73 17.36 -18.23 0.36
N ALA A 74 18.36 -18.53 1.18
CA ALA A 74 18.97 -17.56 2.08
C ALA A 74 19.62 -16.38 1.33
N ASP A 75 20.20 -16.63 0.15
CA ASP A 75 20.85 -15.61 -0.68
C ASP A 75 19.83 -14.65 -1.31
N GLY A 76 18.61 -15.11 -1.58
CA GLY A 76 17.50 -14.30 -2.10
C GLY A 76 16.80 -13.45 -1.04
N CYS A 77 17.11 -13.66 0.24
CA CYS A 77 16.46 -13.04 1.38
C CYS A 77 17.42 -12.21 2.25
N THR A 78 18.43 -11.65 1.66
CA THR A 78 19.39 -10.76 2.35
C THR A 78 18.75 -9.41 2.74
N THR A 79 17.66 -9.05 2.05
CA THR A 79 16.78 -7.93 2.38
C THR A 79 15.34 -8.43 2.45
N GLU A 80 14.54 -7.97 3.39
CA GLU A 80 13.11 -8.27 3.44
C GLU A 80 12.28 -7.12 2.84
N PRO A 81 11.26 -7.42 2.04
CA PRO A 81 10.92 -8.75 1.51
C PRO A 81 11.87 -9.23 0.43
N GLY A 82 11.93 -10.55 0.22
CA GLY A 82 12.42 -11.11 -1.03
C GLY A 82 11.35 -10.93 -2.11
N VAL A 83 11.74 -10.52 -3.30
CA VAL A 83 10.82 -10.22 -4.40
C VAL A 83 11.13 -11.10 -5.60
N ASP A 84 10.08 -11.66 -6.21
CA ASP A 84 10.14 -12.28 -7.53
C ASP A 84 9.33 -11.41 -8.50
N ASP A 85 10.00 -10.80 -9.47
CA ASP A 85 9.44 -9.90 -10.46
C ASP A 85 9.01 -10.60 -11.76
N ASP A 86 9.02 -11.92 -11.80
CA ASP A 86 8.54 -12.72 -12.92
C ASP A 86 7.44 -13.72 -12.47
N PRO A 87 6.16 -13.48 -12.76
CA PRO A 87 5.63 -12.38 -13.56
C PRO A 87 5.45 -11.08 -12.76
N ALA A 88 5.65 -9.94 -13.43
CA ALA A 88 5.20 -8.64 -12.98
C ALA A 88 3.94 -8.24 -13.75
N ILE A 89 2.93 -7.73 -13.06
CA ILE A 89 1.65 -7.34 -13.68
C ILE A 89 1.33 -5.89 -13.34
N GLU A 90 0.99 -5.13 -14.39
CA GLU A 90 0.52 -3.76 -14.24
C GLU A 90 -1.00 -3.73 -14.00
N VAL A 91 -1.41 -3.00 -12.97
CA VAL A 91 -2.82 -2.79 -12.63
C VAL A 91 -3.10 -1.31 -12.42
N VAL A 92 -4.36 -0.92 -12.56
CA VAL A 92 -4.83 0.44 -12.28
C VAL A 92 -5.53 0.45 -10.93
N VAL A 93 -5.07 1.34 -10.05
CA VAL A 93 -5.67 1.58 -8.72
C VAL A 93 -6.52 2.84 -8.79
N ASP A 94 -7.81 2.71 -8.50
CA ASP A 94 -8.71 3.84 -8.38
C ASP A 94 -8.63 4.43 -6.96
N LEU A 95 -7.96 5.56 -6.84
CA LEU A 95 -7.76 6.24 -5.56
C LEU A 95 -9.01 6.90 -5.01
N ALA A 96 -10.01 7.18 -5.85
CA ALA A 96 -11.27 7.77 -5.39
C ALA A 96 -12.06 6.81 -4.49
N GLU A 97 -11.83 5.51 -4.64
CA GLU A 97 -12.50 4.46 -3.87
C GLU A 97 -11.65 3.90 -2.72
N VAL A 98 -10.39 4.33 -2.61
CA VAL A 98 -9.50 3.88 -1.52
C VAL A 98 -9.93 4.52 -0.20
N LEU A 99 -10.21 3.69 0.80
CA LEU A 99 -10.62 4.15 2.13
C LEU A 99 -9.46 4.64 2.99
N LEU A 100 -8.30 4.04 2.84
CA LEU A 100 -7.12 4.34 3.64
C LEU A 100 -5.86 4.36 2.78
N VAL A 101 -5.13 5.45 2.86
CA VAL A 101 -3.77 5.55 2.35
C VAL A 101 -2.84 5.92 3.50
N SER A 102 -1.76 5.20 3.66
CA SER A 102 -0.71 5.54 4.61
C SER A 102 0.67 5.53 3.97
N VAL A 103 1.52 6.41 4.45
CA VAL A 103 2.91 6.54 4.01
C VAL A 103 3.84 6.48 5.22
N VAL A 104 5.11 6.17 4.99
CA VAL A 104 6.12 6.04 6.05
C VAL A 104 6.92 7.33 6.18
N ASP A 105 7.07 7.81 7.41
CA ASP A 105 7.94 8.94 7.72
C ASP A 105 9.39 8.51 8.02
N ASP A 106 10.28 9.47 8.21
CA ASP A 106 11.70 9.22 8.49
C ASP A 106 11.95 8.46 9.80
N ASP A 107 10.97 8.46 10.72
CA ASP A 107 11.00 7.69 11.96
C ASP A 107 10.40 6.27 11.79
N ARG A 108 10.12 5.83 10.57
CA ARG A 108 9.52 4.54 10.23
C ARG A 108 8.09 4.36 10.76
N ARG A 109 7.38 5.46 10.93
CA ARG A 109 5.99 5.46 11.35
C ARG A 109 5.08 5.67 10.16
N ASN A 110 4.00 4.92 10.11
CA ASN A 110 2.95 5.17 9.14
C ASN A 110 2.03 6.29 9.62
N TYR A 111 1.63 7.16 8.72
CA TYR A 111 0.58 8.14 8.95
C TYR A 111 -0.35 8.22 7.74
N SER A 112 -1.59 8.57 7.97
CA SER A 112 -2.60 8.63 6.90
C SER A 112 -2.45 9.91 6.08
N ILE A 113 -2.76 9.79 4.79
CA ILE A 113 -2.87 10.91 3.87
C ILE A 113 -4.13 10.76 3.01
N PRO A 114 -4.68 11.87 2.47
CA PRO A 114 -5.69 11.77 1.41
C PRO A 114 -5.15 11.04 0.18
N ALA A 115 -5.99 10.24 -0.48
CA ALA A 115 -5.60 9.53 -1.69
C ALA A 115 -5.11 10.47 -2.80
N THR A 116 -5.68 11.65 -2.90
CA THR A 116 -5.24 12.71 -3.84
C THR A 116 -3.82 13.18 -3.57
N GLU A 117 -3.37 13.19 -2.31
CA GLU A 117 -1.99 13.54 -1.97
C GLU A 117 -1.01 12.45 -2.40
N LEU A 118 -1.37 11.17 -2.27
CA LEU A 118 -0.53 10.09 -2.79
C LEU A 118 -0.23 10.28 -4.28
N ALA A 119 -1.23 10.60 -5.08
CA ALA A 119 -1.04 10.86 -6.51
C ALA A 119 -0.06 12.02 -6.76
N ARG A 120 -0.13 13.08 -5.98
CA ARG A 120 0.78 14.23 -6.06
C ARG A 120 2.21 13.86 -5.64
N LEU A 121 2.37 13.10 -4.57
CA LEU A 121 3.68 12.65 -4.10
C LEU A 121 4.36 11.74 -5.12
N VAL A 122 3.62 10.81 -5.71
CA VAL A 122 4.12 9.95 -6.80
C VAL A 122 4.51 10.78 -8.02
N ALA A 123 3.82 11.89 -8.28
CA ALA A 123 4.18 12.85 -9.33
C ALA A 123 5.43 13.69 -9.03
N GLY A 124 6.00 13.57 -7.83
CA GLY A 124 7.18 14.32 -7.40
C GLY A 124 6.86 15.68 -6.78
N GLU A 125 5.61 15.94 -6.43
CA GLU A 125 5.22 17.15 -5.74
C GLU A 125 5.65 17.10 -4.26
N VAL A 126 5.78 18.28 -3.65
CA VAL A 126 6.14 18.38 -2.24
C VAL A 126 4.98 17.92 -1.36
N PRO A 127 5.26 17.34 -0.17
CA PRO A 127 4.23 17.00 0.80
C PRO A 127 3.38 18.18 1.22
N ASP A 128 2.14 17.90 1.64
CA ASP A 128 1.26 18.91 2.21
C ASP A 128 1.89 19.56 3.46
N PRO A 129 1.65 20.86 3.72
CA PRO A 129 2.15 21.53 4.92
C PRO A 129 1.72 20.88 6.25
N ASN A 130 0.66 20.08 6.26
CA ASN A 130 0.22 19.31 7.44
C ASN A 130 0.97 18.00 7.64
N ALA A 131 1.80 17.57 6.68
CA ALA A 131 2.66 16.40 6.84
C ALA A 131 3.64 16.61 7.99
N PRO A 132 4.17 15.55 8.61
CA PRO A 132 5.19 15.66 9.65
C PRO A 132 6.38 16.52 9.20
N GLU A 133 6.91 17.32 10.12
CA GLU A 133 8.03 18.22 9.82
C GLU A 133 9.24 17.41 9.32
N GLY A 134 9.81 17.85 8.21
CA GLY A 134 10.97 17.20 7.58
C GLY A 134 10.64 15.96 6.77
N TYR A 135 9.37 15.59 6.64
CA TYR A 135 8.97 14.42 5.85
C TYR A 135 9.36 14.56 4.37
N VAL A 136 9.99 13.51 3.87
CA VAL A 136 10.30 13.34 2.45
C VAL A 136 9.66 12.04 1.97
N PHE A 137 8.89 12.10 0.87
CA PHE A 137 8.32 10.91 0.26
C PHE A 137 9.43 10.05 -0.33
N GLY A 138 9.51 8.80 0.13
CA GLY A 138 10.50 7.82 -0.33
C GLY A 138 9.91 6.80 -1.30
N ASP A 139 10.80 6.04 -1.94
CA ASP A 139 10.43 5.00 -2.90
C ASP A 139 10.10 3.65 -2.24
N ASP A 140 9.78 3.65 -0.94
CA ASP A 140 9.38 2.42 -0.26
C ASP A 140 8.13 1.82 -0.91
N PRO A 141 8.06 0.49 -1.03
CA PRO A 141 6.96 -0.19 -1.69
C PRO A 141 5.65 -0.08 -0.91
N PHE A 142 4.56 -0.45 -1.56
CA PHE A 142 3.22 -0.41 -1.00
C PHE A 142 2.58 -1.80 -0.95
N LEU A 143 1.86 -2.05 0.12
CA LEU A 143 0.94 -3.18 0.26
C LEU A 143 -0.48 -2.69 -0.07
N LEU A 144 -1.09 -3.31 -1.08
CA LEU A 144 -2.50 -3.08 -1.42
C LEU A 144 -3.36 -4.12 -0.72
N THR A 145 -4.48 -3.70 -0.15
CA THR A 145 -5.53 -4.59 0.32
C THR A 145 -6.75 -4.47 -0.58
N VAL A 146 -7.22 -5.59 -1.11
CA VAL A 146 -8.39 -5.68 -2.00
C VAL A 146 -9.49 -6.47 -1.30
N ARG A 147 -10.69 -5.91 -1.31
CA ARG A 147 -11.91 -6.53 -0.81
C ARG A 147 -13.05 -6.29 -1.79
N ASP A 148 -13.82 -7.31 -2.11
CA ASP A 148 -14.94 -7.24 -3.07
C ASP A 148 -14.53 -6.62 -4.42
N GLY A 149 -13.31 -6.92 -4.88
CA GLY A 149 -12.78 -6.43 -6.15
C GLY A 149 -12.33 -4.95 -6.12
N VAL A 150 -12.30 -4.30 -4.96
CA VAL A 150 -11.95 -2.89 -4.79
C VAL A 150 -10.73 -2.76 -3.87
N VAL A 151 -9.80 -1.87 -4.21
CA VAL A 151 -8.68 -1.53 -3.33
C VAL A 151 -9.22 -0.69 -2.17
N THR A 152 -9.11 -1.22 -0.96
CA THR A 152 -9.60 -0.58 0.27
C THR A 152 -8.50 0.06 1.10
N GLU A 153 -7.25 -0.35 0.89
CA GLU A 153 -6.10 0.18 1.60
C GLU A 153 -4.87 0.19 0.69
N VAL A 154 -4.11 1.28 0.76
CA VAL A 154 -2.80 1.44 0.13
C VAL A 154 -1.85 1.87 1.23
N ALA A 155 -0.97 0.99 1.67
CA ALA A 155 -0.08 1.24 2.80
C ALA A 155 1.39 1.08 2.40
N GLN A 156 2.16 2.15 2.55
CA GLN A 156 3.60 2.10 2.35
C GLN A 156 4.26 1.29 3.46
N ILE A 157 5.16 0.42 3.09
CA ILE A 157 5.90 -0.45 4.01
C ILE A 157 7.37 -0.05 4.00
N TRP A 158 7.88 0.29 5.16
CA TRP A 158 9.31 0.56 5.28
C TRP A 158 10.11 -0.73 5.07
N VAL A 159 11.04 -0.70 4.12
CA VAL A 159 11.99 -1.76 3.81
C VAL A 159 13.38 -1.16 3.97
N GLY A 160 14.00 -1.43 5.06
CA GLY A 160 15.28 -0.83 5.39
C GLY A 160 16.44 -1.75 5.46
#